data_fd034669642d1da92a5c2fd40166f3a1
#
_entry.id   fd034669642d1da92a5c2fd40166f3a1
#
_cell.length_a   1.000
_cell.length_b   1.000
_cell.length_c   1.000
_cell.angle_alpha   90.00
_cell.angle_beta   90.00
_cell.angle_gamma   90.00
#
_symmetry.space_group_name_H-M   'P 1'
#
loop_
_entity.id
_entity.type
_entity.pdbx_description
1 polymer ?
#
loop_
_entity_poly.entity_id
_entity_poly.type
_entity_poly.pdbx_seq_one_letter_code
_entity_poly.pdbx_strand_id
1 'polypeptide(L)'
;STLLLQAVASIAASGSKVLYVSAEESKQQVRLRAERLNALQPDLWLASETAVPHILSSVDEINPAVLVVDSIQTVHTPDISSASGSVAQVRESAARLVTTAKERGLSVVLVGHVTKEGGLAGPRVLEHIVDTVLAFEGDRHHSLRMLRAVKHRFGATDQLGLFEMTEQGLLGVPDPSRLFLADRRKGVAGSVIVPTMEGDRPLLVEVQ
;
A
#
# COMPACT_ATOMS: atom_id res chain seq x y z
N SER A 1 4.99 1.52 1.04
CA SER A 1 5.63 1.04 2.27
C SER A 1 5.25 1.87 3.51
N THR A 2 5.41 3.24 3.52
CA THR A 2 5.14 4.08 4.72
C THR A 2 3.69 3.95 5.22
N LEU A 3 2.70 4.14 4.35
CA LEU A 3 1.27 4.01 4.71
C LEU A 3 0.96 2.63 5.32
N LEU A 4 1.46 1.57 4.69
CA LEU A 4 1.22 0.22 5.17
C LEU A 4 1.86 -0.03 6.53
N LEU A 5 3.08 0.46 6.75
CA LEU A 5 3.76 0.29 8.02
C LEU A 5 3.00 0.99 9.17
N GLN A 6 2.47 2.20 8.92
CA GLN A 6 1.60 2.90 9.88
C GLN A 6 0.27 2.16 10.11
N ALA A 7 -0.36 1.65 9.04
CA ALA A 7 -1.62 0.92 9.13
C ALA A 7 -1.46 -0.40 9.92
N VAL A 8 -0.42 -1.18 9.62
CA VAL A 8 -0.19 -2.45 10.33
C VAL A 8 0.26 -2.25 11.77
N ALA A 9 0.97 -1.16 12.07
CA ALA A 9 1.29 -0.79 13.44
C ALA A 9 0.03 -0.49 14.26
N SER A 10 -0.97 0.19 13.66
CA SER A 10 -2.25 0.43 14.31
C SER A 10 -3.04 -0.87 14.55
N ILE A 11 -2.98 -1.81 13.60
CA ILE A 11 -3.58 -3.14 13.76
C ILE A 11 -2.87 -3.90 14.88
N ALA A 12 -1.54 -3.88 14.91
CA ALA A 12 -0.76 -4.55 15.97
C ALA A 12 -1.03 -3.93 17.35
N ALA A 13 -1.18 -2.60 17.44
CA ALA A 13 -1.54 -1.92 18.68
C ALA A 13 -2.93 -2.33 19.22
N SER A 14 -3.83 -2.84 18.38
CA SER A 14 -5.11 -3.40 18.82
C SER A 14 -5.03 -4.86 19.31
N GLY A 15 -3.83 -5.43 19.41
CA GLY A 15 -3.58 -6.79 19.91
C GLY A 15 -3.67 -7.88 18.83
N SER A 16 -3.69 -7.51 17.55
CA SER A 16 -3.64 -8.47 16.44
C SER A 16 -2.22 -8.68 15.96
N LYS A 17 -1.78 -9.93 15.87
CA LYS A 17 -0.44 -10.22 15.31
C LYS A 17 -0.36 -9.87 13.83
N VAL A 18 0.67 -9.15 13.44
CA VAL A 18 0.95 -8.77 12.06
C VAL A 18 2.33 -9.21 11.67
N LEU A 19 2.46 -9.83 10.50
CA LEU A 19 3.75 -10.15 9.88
C LEU A 19 3.97 -9.22 8.67
N TYR A 20 5.00 -8.38 8.75
CA TYR A 20 5.45 -7.54 7.64
C TYR A 20 6.74 -8.13 7.07
N VAL A 21 6.66 -8.63 5.85
CA VAL A 21 7.78 -9.19 5.10
C VAL A 21 8.27 -8.15 4.11
N SER A 22 9.51 -7.70 4.29
CA SER A 22 10.22 -6.90 3.30
C SER A 22 11.06 -7.82 2.42
N ALA A 23 10.81 -7.78 1.12
CA ALA A 23 11.59 -8.52 0.15
C ALA A 23 12.64 -7.65 -0.59
N GLU A 24 12.70 -6.35 -0.27
CA GLU A 24 13.64 -5.40 -0.88
C GLU A 24 14.61 -4.80 0.14
N GLU A 25 14.14 -4.55 1.34
CA GLU A 25 14.91 -3.89 2.38
C GLU A 25 15.32 -4.87 3.49
N SER A 26 16.47 -4.61 4.10
CA SER A 26 16.90 -5.37 5.26
C SER A 26 16.01 -5.11 6.48
N LYS A 27 16.01 -6.05 7.45
CA LYS A 27 15.30 -5.90 8.73
C LYS A 27 15.65 -4.60 9.44
N GLN A 28 16.94 -4.20 9.41
CA GLN A 28 17.41 -2.96 10.03
C GLN A 28 16.82 -1.72 9.36
N GLN A 29 16.77 -1.68 8.04
CA GLN A 29 16.18 -0.54 7.30
C GLN A 29 14.69 -0.38 7.59
N VAL A 30 13.94 -1.49 7.58
CA VAL A 30 12.50 -1.47 7.92
C VAL A 30 12.31 -1.04 9.37
N ARG A 31 13.14 -1.55 10.31
CA ARG A 31 13.07 -1.18 11.71
C ARG A 31 13.33 0.31 11.93
N LEU A 32 14.40 0.87 11.34
CA LEU A 32 14.70 2.31 11.43
C LEU A 32 13.56 3.18 10.90
N ARG A 33 12.89 2.72 9.81
CA ARG A 33 11.70 3.39 9.30
C ARG A 33 10.55 3.29 10.30
N ALA A 34 10.30 2.13 10.89
CA ALA A 34 9.26 1.91 11.89
C ALA A 34 9.49 2.78 13.13
N GLU A 35 10.74 2.89 13.61
CA GLU A 35 11.12 3.78 14.70
C GLU A 35 10.79 5.25 14.40
N ARG A 36 11.19 5.74 13.22
CA ARG A 36 10.91 7.12 12.79
C ARG A 36 9.41 7.41 12.72
N LEU A 37 8.60 6.43 12.32
CA LEU A 37 7.15 6.53 12.18
C LEU A 37 6.42 6.28 13.51
N ASN A 38 7.14 6.01 14.60
CA ASN A 38 6.59 5.56 15.87
C ASN A 38 5.66 4.32 15.71
N ALA A 39 6.04 3.43 14.80
CA ALA A 39 5.26 2.28 14.34
C ALA A 39 5.76 0.93 14.91
N LEU A 40 6.66 0.94 15.90
CA LEU A 40 7.08 -0.27 16.58
C LEU A 40 6.01 -0.72 17.57
N GLN A 41 5.52 -1.94 17.41
CA GLN A 41 4.53 -2.55 18.29
C GLN A 41 4.96 -3.98 18.65
N PRO A 42 4.63 -4.49 19.85
CA PRO A 42 4.99 -5.85 20.27
C PRO A 42 4.47 -6.93 19.32
N ASP A 43 3.26 -6.76 18.77
CA ASP A 43 2.61 -7.70 17.86
C ASP A 43 2.90 -7.42 16.36
N LEU A 44 3.85 -6.52 16.06
CA LEU A 44 4.35 -6.29 14.70
C LEU A 44 5.67 -7.03 14.49
N TRP A 45 5.62 -8.10 13.74
CA TRP A 45 6.76 -8.93 13.37
C TRP A 45 7.34 -8.47 12.03
N LEU A 46 8.66 -8.23 11.99
CA LEU A 46 9.37 -7.79 10.80
C LEU A 46 10.29 -8.89 10.30
N ALA A 47 10.10 -9.34 9.07
CA ALA A 47 10.95 -10.31 8.39
C ALA A 47 11.57 -9.70 7.14
N SER A 48 12.76 -10.19 6.76
CA SER A 48 13.36 -9.91 5.46
C SER A 48 13.52 -11.25 4.76
N GLU A 49 12.69 -11.50 3.74
CA GLU A 49 12.61 -12.80 3.07
C GLU A 49 12.07 -12.64 1.65
N THR A 50 12.59 -13.46 0.72
CA THR A 50 12.20 -13.44 -0.69
C THR A 50 11.60 -14.77 -1.19
N ALA A 51 11.81 -15.88 -0.48
CA ALA A 51 11.30 -17.17 -0.86
C ALA A 51 9.92 -17.43 -0.25
N VAL A 52 8.92 -17.72 -1.09
CA VAL A 52 7.54 -18.03 -0.65
C VAL A 52 7.49 -19.12 0.43
N PRO A 53 8.20 -20.26 0.32
CA PRO A 53 8.18 -21.28 1.36
C PRO A 53 8.62 -20.77 2.74
N HIS A 54 9.63 -19.89 2.80
CA HIS A 54 10.12 -19.31 4.06
C HIS A 54 9.12 -18.28 4.64
N ILE A 55 8.47 -17.51 3.76
CA ILE A 55 7.40 -16.59 4.17
C ILE A 55 6.27 -17.40 4.81
N LEU A 56 5.84 -18.51 4.17
CA LEU A 56 4.78 -19.38 4.69
C LEU A 56 5.18 -20.06 6.00
N SER A 57 6.44 -20.50 6.13
CA SER A 57 6.96 -21.03 7.41
C SER A 57 6.86 -19.99 8.54
N SER A 58 7.17 -18.72 8.25
CA SER A 58 7.00 -17.63 9.23
C SER A 58 5.53 -17.39 9.56
N VAL A 59 4.62 -17.54 8.59
CA VAL A 59 3.17 -17.49 8.84
C VAL A 59 2.74 -18.63 9.77
N ASP A 60 3.29 -19.85 9.59
CA ASP A 60 3.00 -21.00 10.45
C ASP A 60 3.44 -20.78 11.89
N GLU A 61 4.64 -20.22 12.08
CA GLU A 61 5.24 -19.97 13.40
C GLU A 61 4.52 -18.85 14.15
N ILE A 62 4.23 -17.73 13.50
CA ILE A 62 3.70 -16.50 14.12
C ILE A 62 2.17 -16.58 14.24
N ASN A 63 1.52 -17.23 13.27
CA ASN A 63 0.06 -17.26 13.10
C ASN A 63 -0.56 -15.86 13.10
N PRO A 64 -0.18 -14.98 12.14
CA PRO A 64 -0.62 -13.59 12.09
C PRO A 64 -2.06 -13.48 11.57
N ALA A 65 -2.77 -12.43 11.97
CA ALA A 65 -4.05 -12.05 11.39
C ALA A 65 -3.88 -11.31 10.05
N VAL A 66 -2.74 -10.64 9.88
CA VAL A 66 -2.40 -9.88 8.66
C VAL A 66 -0.97 -10.19 8.23
N LEU A 67 -0.79 -10.50 6.94
CA LEU A 67 0.50 -10.61 6.26
C LEU A 67 0.65 -9.46 5.26
N VAL A 68 1.75 -8.73 5.33
CA VAL A 68 2.17 -7.77 4.28
C VAL A 68 3.41 -8.30 3.59
N VAL A 69 3.43 -8.28 2.27
CA VAL A 69 4.59 -8.64 1.44
C VAL A 69 4.99 -7.42 0.57
N ASP A 70 6.15 -6.85 0.84
CA ASP A 70 6.67 -5.61 0.21
C ASP A 70 8.08 -5.85 -0.39
N SER A 71 8.20 -6.09 -1.69
CA SER A 71 7.20 -6.18 -2.75
C SER A 71 7.08 -7.58 -3.33
N ILE A 72 5.95 -7.85 -3.98
CA ILE A 72 5.70 -9.15 -4.63
C ILE A 72 6.63 -9.40 -5.82
N GLN A 73 7.20 -8.36 -6.44
CA GLN A 73 8.10 -8.49 -7.59
C GLN A 73 9.44 -9.14 -7.22
N THR A 74 9.89 -8.98 -5.99
CA THR A 74 11.17 -9.53 -5.51
C THR A 74 11.01 -10.91 -4.89
N VAL A 75 9.78 -11.33 -4.65
CA VAL A 75 9.48 -12.67 -4.11
C VAL A 75 9.53 -13.73 -5.22
N HIS A 76 9.99 -14.91 -4.86
CA HIS A 76 10.10 -16.04 -5.79
C HIS A 76 9.64 -17.36 -5.18
N THR A 77 9.25 -18.24 -6.07
CA THR A 77 8.90 -19.64 -5.80
C THR A 77 9.99 -20.54 -6.42
N PRO A 78 10.74 -21.33 -5.64
CA PRO A 78 11.88 -22.09 -6.12
C PRO A 78 11.54 -23.11 -7.25
N ASP A 79 10.31 -23.60 -7.27
CA ASP A 79 9.84 -24.59 -8.24
C ASP A 79 9.71 -24.05 -9.68
N ILE A 80 9.88 -22.74 -9.86
CA ILE A 80 9.77 -22.08 -11.16
C ILE A 80 11.14 -21.56 -11.57
N SER A 81 11.60 -21.97 -12.75
CA SER A 81 12.91 -21.60 -13.29
C SER A 81 13.03 -20.15 -13.79
N SER A 82 11.92 -19.41 -13.88
CA SER A 82 11.94 -18.01 -14.35
C SER A 82 12.49 -17.07 -13.29
N ALA A 83 13.10 -15.98 -13.71
CA ALA A 83 13.69 -14.98 -12.82
C ALA A 83 12.62 -14.29 -11.93
N SER A 84 13.03 -13.88 -10.74
CA SER A 84 12.22 -13.00 -9.87
C SER A 84 11.77 -11.75 -10.63
N GLY A 85 10.55 -11.27 -10.38
CA GLY A 85 9.95 -10.13 -11.11
C GLY A 85 9.36 -10.49 -12.48
N SER A 86 9.60 -11.68 -13.01
CA SER A 86 8.90 -12.14 -14.21
C SER A 86 7.41 -12.35 -13.95
N VAL A 87 6.58 -12.23 -15.01
CA VAL A 87 5.12 -12.43 -14.92
C VAL A 87 4.78 -13.79 -14.30
N ALA A 88 5.51 -14.84 -14.67
CA ALA A 88 5.29 -16.18 -14.16
C ALA A 88 5.58 -16.29 -12.66
N GLN A 89 6.71 -15.75 -12.20
CA GLN A 89 7.07 -15.73 -10.77
C GLN A 89 6.09 -14.91 -9.93
N VAL A 90 5.76 -13.70 -10.36
CA VAL A 90 4.84 -12.83 -9.63
C VAL A 90 3.46 -13.47 -9.51
N ARG A 91 2.95 -14.04 -10.60
CA ARG A 91 1.65 -14.71 -10.62
C ARG A 91 1.59 -15.91 -9.69
N GLU A 92 2.59 -16.80 -9.78
CA GLU A 92 2.62 -18.02 -8.97
C GLU A 92 2.84 -17.73 -7.49
N SER A 93 3.80 -16.82 -7.16
CA SER A 93 4.04 -16.41 -5.78
C SER A 93 2.79 -15.80 -5.15
N ALA A 94 2.11 -14.91 -5.87
CA ALA A 94 0.86 -14.34 -5.41
C ALA A 94 -0.25 -15.39 -5.26
N ALA A 95 -0.39 -16.32 -6.20
CA ALA A 95 -1.39 -17.38 -6.13
C ALA A 95 -1.21 -18.27 -4.89
N ARG A 96 0.03 -18.67 -4.57
CA ARG A 96 0.34 -19.46 -3.36
C ARG A 96 0.01 -18.71 -2.07
N LEU A 97 0.42 -17.43 -1.98
CA LEU A 97 0.11 -16.60 -0.82
C LEU A 97 -1.39 -16.40 -0.63
N VAL A 98 -2.14 -16.14 -1.72
CA VAL A 98 -3.60 -15.97 -1.68
C VAL A 98 -4.32 -17.28 -1.34
N THR A 99 -3.85 -18.43 -1.84
CA THR A 99 -4.41 -19.75 -1.49
C THR A 99 -4.26 -20.01 0.01
N THR A 100 -3.04 -19.84 0.55
CA THR A 100 -2.79 -19.99 1.99
C THR A 100 -3.63 -19.02 2.82
N ALA A 101 -3.79 -17.77 2.34
CA ALA A 101 -4.62 -16.78 3.01
C ALA A 101 -6.08 -17.26 3.16
N LYS A 102 -6.66 -17.78 2.08
CA LYS A 102 -8.04 -18.31 2.07
C LYS A 102 -8.22 -19.51 2.98
N GLU A 103 -7.26 -20.43 2.97
CA GLU A 103 -7.30 -21.65 3.80
C GLU A 103 -7.23 -21.32 5.31
N ARG A 104 -6.55 -20.24 5.68
CA ARG A 104 -6.28 -19.86 7.08
C ARG A 104 -7.13 -18.71 7.60
N GLY A 105 -7.94 -18.08 6.77
CA GLY A 105 -8.64 -16.85 7.13
C GLY A 105 -7.69 -15.68 7.38
N LEU A 106 -6.50 -15.69 6.76
CA LEU A 106 -5.46 -14.68 6.87
C LEU A 106 -5.72 -13.55 5.89
N SER A 107 -5.63 -12.30 6.34
CA SER A 107 -5.65 -11.14 5.46
C SER A 107 -4.26 -10.92 4.84
N VAL A 108 -4.16 -10.87 3.51
CA VAL A 108 -2.87 -10.65 2.81
C VAL A 108 -2.90 -9.34 2.02
N VAL A 109 -1.86 -8.53 2.20
CA VAL A 109 -1.60 -7.31 1.44
C VAL A 109 -0.32 -7.51 0.62
N LEU A 110 -0.45 -7.52 -0.70
CA LEU A 110 0.67 -7.61 -1.62
C LEU A 110 0.98 -6.21 -2.15
N VAL A 111 2.21 -5.74 -1.94
CA VAL A 111 2.69 -4.49 -2.51
C VAL A 111 3.27 -4.75 -3.89
N GLY A 112 2.83 -3.98 -4.87
CA GLY A 112 3.35 -4.03 -6.23
C GLY A 112 3.77 -2.65 -6.72
N HIS A 113 4.87 -2.57 -7.46
CA HIS A 113 5.33 -1.35 -8.09
C HIS A 113 4.87 -1.27 -9.54
N VAL A 114 4.36 -0.10 -9.94
CA VAL A 114 4.02 0.19 -11.33
C VAL A 114 5.27 0.76 -12.00
N THR A 115 5.73 0.14 -13.09
CA THR A 115 6.82 0.70 -13.89
C THR A 115 6.30 1.79 -14.82
N LYS A 116 7.13 2.82 -15.10
CA LYS A 116 6.78 3.95 -15.96
C LYS A 116 6.38 3.53 -17.39
N GLU A 117 6.80 2.36 -17.83
CA GLU A 117 6.60 1.83 -19.19
C GLU A 117 5.44 0.84 -19.32
N GLY A 118 4.73 0.55 -18.23
CA GLY A 118 3.58 -0.38 -18.23
C GLY A 118 3.90 -1.84 -18.61
N GLY A 119 5.16 -2.18 -18.76
CA GLY A 119 5.61 -3.43 -19.39
C GLY A 119 6.08 -4.56 -18.46
N LEU A 120 6.33 -4.29 -17.18
CA LEU A 120 6.64 -5.38 -16.24
C LEU A 120 5.37 -5.94 -15.63
N ALA A 121 5.49 -7.19 -15.11
CA ALA A 121 4.47 -7.90 -14.34
C ALA A 121 3.88 -7.00 -13.24
N GLY A 122 3.13 -6.02 -13.69
CA GLY A 122 2.52 -5.01 -12.87
C GLY A 122 1.21 -5.49 -12.27
N PRO A 123 0.49 -4.61 -11.62
CA PRO A 123 -0.78 -4.88 -10.92
C PRO A 123 -1.81 -5.65 -11.72
N ARG A 124 -1.86 -5.45 -13.05
CA ARG A 124 -2.82 -6.12 -13.96
C ARG A 124 -2.77 -7.65 -13.89
N VAL A 125 -1.60 -8.24 -13.67
CA VAL A 125 -1.46 -9.70 -13.54
C VAL A 125 -2.13 -10.21 -12.28
N LEU A 126 -2.17 -9.40 -11.22
CA LEU A 126 -2.71 -9.74 -9.91
C LEU A 126 -4.18 -9.37 -9.74
N GLU A 127 -4.71 -8.46 -10.56
CA GLU A 127 -6.09 -7.96 -10.45
C GLU A 127 -7.15 -9.06 -10.45
N HIS A 128 -6.90 -10.17 -11.16
CA HIS A 128 -7.82 -11.31 -11.21
C HIS A 128 -7.69 -12.24 -10.00
N ILE A 129 -6.57 -12.19 -9.29
CA ILE A 129 -6.25 -13.09 -8.18
C ILE A 129 -6.72 -12.49 -6.85
N VAL A 130 -6.64 -11.16 -6.70
CA VAL A 130 -6.96 -10.44 -5.46
C VAL A 130 -8.38 -9.92 -5.44
N ASP A 131 -8.92 -9.71 -4.25
CA ASP A 131 -10.28 -9.20 -4.05
C ASP A 131 -10.36 -7.66 -4.18
N THR A 132 -9.30 -6.98 -3.78
CA THR A 132 -9.22 -5.52 -3.79
C THR A 132 -7.91 -5.07 -4.41
N VAL A 133 -7.96 -4.03 -5.24
CA VAL A 133 -6.79 -3.33 -5.78
C VAL A 133 -6.88 -1.87 -5.39
N LEU A 134 -5.85 -1.41 -4.69
CA LEU A 134 -5.70 -0.02 -4.28
C LEU A 134 -4.53 0.60 -5.05
N ALA A 135 -4.74 1.74 -5.68
CA ALA A 135 -3.70 2.55 -6.28
C ALA A 135 -3.29 3.66 -5.30
N PHE A 136 -1.98 3.76 -5.06
CA PHE A 136 -1.38 4.83 -4.25
C PHE A 136 -0.58 5.73 -5.17
N GLU A 137 -1.06 6.94 -5.34
CA GLU A 137 -0.55 7.90 -6.31
C GLU A 137 -0.06 9.17 -5.60
N GLY A 138 0.84 9.89 -6.23
CA GLY A 138 1.29 11.19 -5.72
C GLY A 138 2.23 11.90 -6.66
N ASP A 139 2.14 13.21 -6.68
CA ASP A 139 3.04 14.09 -7.41
C ASP A 139 4.34 14.27 -6.61
N ARG A 140 5.47 14.36 -7.33
CA ARG A 140 6.78 14.64 -6.73
C ARG A 140 6.90 16.08 -6.23
N HIS A 141 6.10 16.97 -6.79
CA HIS A 141 6.13 18.42 -6.48
C HIS A 141 5.20 18.82 -5.33
N HIS A 142 4.29 17.90 -4.92
CA HIS A 142 3.34 18.15 -3.85
C HIS A 142 3.48 17.10 -2.75
N SER A 143 3.27 17.49 -1.50
CA SER A 143 3.24 16.57 -0.35
C SER A 143 2.02 15.63 -0.36
N LEU A 144 1.02 15.93 -1.20
CA LEU A 144 -0.24 15.20 -1.27
C LEU A 144 -0.06 13.82 -1.91
N ARG A 145 -0.71 12.83 -1.30
CA ARG A 145 -0.80 11.45 -1.79
C ARG A 145 -2.25 11.02 -1.81
N MET A 146 -2.62 10.26 -2.83
CA MET A 146 -3.97 9.75 -3.03
C MET A 146 -3.96 8.24 -2.96
N LEU A 147 -4.94 7.67 -2.26
CA LEU A 147 -5.24 6.24 -2.23
C LEU A 147 -6.63 6.05 -2.80
N ARG A 148 -6.73 5.35 -3.93
CA ARG A 148 -8.03 5.04 -4.54
C ARG A 148 -8.22 3.54 -4.73
N ALA A 149 -9.46 3.09 -4.61
CA ALA A 149 -9.85 1.74 -4.99
C ALA A 149 -10.00 1.66 -6.52
N VAL A 150 -9.21 0.78 -7.15
CA VAL A 150 -9.32 0.47 -8.59
C VAL A 150 -10.26 -0.70 -8.81
N LYS A 151 -10.25 -1.65 -7.86
CA LYS A 151 -11.14 -2.81 -7.83
C LYS A 151 -11.51 -3.11 -6.38
N HIS A 152 -12.76 -3.42 -6.14
CA HIS A 152 -13.22 -3.90 -4.84
C HIS A 152 -14.36 -4.90 -5.03
N ARG A 153 -14.13 -6.18 -4.69
CA ARG A 153 -15.12 -7.25 -4.91
C ARG A 153 -16.37 -7.09 -4.05
N PHE A 154 -16.23 -6.48 -2.87
CA PHE A 154 -17.27 -6.44 -1.84
C PHE A 154 -17.84 -5.05 -1.60
N GLY A 155 -17.51 -4.05 -2.43
CA GLY A 155 -17.97 -2.69 -2.25
C GLY A 155 -17.69 -1.75 -3.42
N ALA A 156 -18.01 -0.49 -3.23
CA ALA A 156 -17.79 0.57 -4.20
C ALA A 156 -16.30 0.92 -4.37
N THR A 157 -15.95 1.52 -5.51
CA THR A 157 -14.58 1.96 -5.83
C THR A 157 -14.44 3.47 -5.95
N ASP A 158 -15.49 4.21 -5.63
CA ASP A 158 -15.57 5.68 -5.71
C ASP A 158 -14.90 6.39 -4.50
N GLN A 159 -14.50 5.64 -3.48
CA GLN A 159 -13.86 6.18 -2.29
C GLN A 159 -12.41 6.60 -2.54
N LEU A 160 -12.05 7.79 -2.04
CA LEU A 160 -10.74 8.39 -2.14
C LEU A 160 -10.18 8.72 -0.75
N GLY A 161 -8.99 8.19 -0.45
CA GLY A 161 -8.20 8.58 0.71
C GLY A 161 -7.15 9.63 0.31
N LEU A 162 -7.09 10.74 1.03
CA LEU A 162 -6.08 11.78 0.82
C LEU A 162 -5.15 11.87 2.03
N PHE A 163 -3.86 11.95 1.76
CA PHE A 163 -2.81 11.99 2.77
C PHE A 163 -1.79 13.07 2.42
N GLU A 164 -1.25 13.70 3.44
CA GLU A 164 -0.09 14.57 3.33
C GLU A 164 1.16 13.84 3.81
N MET A 165 2.24 13.92 3.04
CA MET A 165 3.53 13.38 3.42
C MET A 165 4.26 14.38 4.32
N THR A 166 4.56 13.96 5.54
CA THR A 166 5.32 14.74 6.53
C THR A 166 6.58 14.00 6.96
N GLU A 167 7.43 14.63 7.76
CA GLU A 167 8.59 13.97 8.37
C GLU A 167 8.18 12.80 9.28
N GLN A 168 7.01 12.89 9.89
CA GLN A 168 6.45 11.88 10.78
C GLN A 168 5.66 10.78 10.05
N GLY A 169 5.60 10.83 8.71
CA GLY A 169 4.89 9.88 7.88
C GLY A 169 3.70 10.48 7.14
N LEU A 170 2.71 9.67 6.86
CA LEU A 170 1.49 10.07 6.15
C LEU A 170 0.40 10.45 7.16
N LEU A 171 -0.12 11.65 7.02
CA LEU A 171 -1.26 12.16 7.78
C LEU A 171 -2.50 12.21 6.89
N GLY A 172 -3.63 11.69 7.37
CA GLY A 172 -4.90 11.78 6.65
C GLY A 172 -5.37 13.22 6.54
N VAL A 173 -5.83 13.61 5.34
CA VAL A 173 -6.38 14.94 5.06
C VAL A 173 -7.91 14.85 5.06
N PRO A 174 -8.58 15.26 6.15
CA PRO A 174 -10.05 15.19 6.24
C PRO A 174 -10.76 16.18 5.31
N ASP A 175 -10.16 17.36 5.09
CA ASP A 175 -10.69 18.41 4.21
C ASP A 175 -9.63 18.83 3.19
N PRO A 176 -9.63 18.21 2.00
CA PRO A 176 -8.66 18.54 0.95
C PRO A 176 -8.86 19.95 0.36
N SER A 177 -10.06 20.52 0.44
CA SER A 177 -10.33 21.87 -0.07
C SER A 177 -9.43 22.91 0.61
N ARG A 178 -9.07 22.71 1.87
CA ARG A 178 -8.14 23.60 2.59
C ARG A 178 -6.75 23.61 1.97
N LEU A 179 -6.27 22.48 1.44
CA LEU A 179 -4.98 22.40 0.78
C LEU A 179 -4.99 23.11 -0.58
N PHE A 180 -6.04 22.89 -1.38
CA PHE A 180 -6.17 23.52 -2.69
C PHE A 180 -6.41 25.03 -2.63
N LEU A 181 -6.88 25.53 -1.48
CA LEU A 181 -7.17 26.94 -1.25
C LEU A 181 -6.12 27.61 -0.34
N ALA A 182 -5.08 26.90 0.11
CA ALA A 182 -4.09 27.43 1.05
C ALA A 182 -3.31 28.63 0.48
N ASP A 183 -2.95 28.58 -0.80
CA ASP A 183 -2.18 29.61 -1.50
C ASP A 183 -3.06 30.69 -2.17
N ARG A 184 -4.38 30.65 -1.91
CA ARG A 184 -5.32 31.57 -2.53
C ARG A 184 -5.05 33.00 -2.15
N ARG A 185 -4.90 33.87 -3.16
CA ARG A 185 -4.86 35.32 -3.00
C ARG A 185 -6.28 35.89 -3.08
N LYS A 186 -6.83 36.32 -1.95
CA LYS A 186 -8.16 36.95 -1.91
C LYS A 186 -8.16 38.29 -2.68
N GLY A 187 -9.19 38.49 -3.52
CA GLY A 187 -9.40 39.78 -4.21
C GLY A 187 -8.59 39.98 -5.48
N VAL A 188 -8.00 38.91 -6.05
CA VAL A 188 -7.32 38.97 -7.35
C VAL A 188 -8.33 38.70 -8.47
N ALA A 189 -8.36 39.57 -9.48
CA ALA A 189 -9.18 39.40 -10.65
C ALA A 189 -8.68 38.20 -11.49
N GLY A 190 -9.60 37.39 -12.04
CA GLY A 190 -9.26 36.20 -12.84
C GLY A 190 -9.17 34.90 -12.04
N SER A 191 -9.44 34.92 -10.74
CA SER A 191 -9.48 33.73 -9.90
C SER A 191 -10.92 33.44 -9.43
N VAL A 192 -11.36 32.20 -9.61
CA VAL A 192 -12.69 31.74 -9.17
C VAL A 192 -12.58 30.38 -8.46
N ILE A 193 -13.38 30.18 -7.40
CA ILE A 193 -13.50 28.89 -6.74
C ILE A 193 -14.61 28.11 -7.43
N VAL A 194 -14.28 26.90 -7.87
CA VAL A 194 -15.22 25.99 -8.51
C VAL A 194 -15.32 24.71 -7.70
N PRO A 195 -16.53 24.22 -7.39
CA PRO A 195 -16.69 22.88 -6.85
C PRO A 195 -16.46 21.84 -7.95
N THR A 196 -15.68 20.83 -7.65
CA THR A 196 -15.48 19.65 -8.50
C THR A 196 -15.68 18.37 -7.70
N MET A 197 -15.84 17.26 -8.37
CA MET A 197 -15.94 15.94 -7.74
C MET A 197 -14.73 15.10 -8.12
N GLU A 198 -14.12 14.48 -7.12
CA GLU A 198 -13.10 13.44 -7.32
C GLU A 198 -13.58 12.18 -6.58
N GLY A 199 -14.05 11.20 -7.37
CA GLY A 199 -14.80 10.07 -6.80
C GLY A 199 -16.10 10.56 -6.15
N ASP A 200 -16.33 10.21 -4.90
CA ASP A 200 -17.48 10.62 -4.07
C ASP A 200 -17.20 11.89 -3.24
N ARG A 201 -15.99 12.47 -3.33
CA ARG A 201 -15.61 13.66 -2.56
C ARG A 201 -15.77 14.95 -3.32
N PRO A 202 -16.55 15.91 -2.78
CA PRO A 202 -16.56 17.28 -3.29
C PRO A 202 -15.23 17.97 -2.91
N LEU A 203 -14.64 18.64 -3.89
CA LEU A 203 -13.44 19.45 -3.73
C LEU A 203 -13.72 20.88 -4.18
N LEU A 204 -13.13 21.84 -3.47
CA LEU A 204 -13.08 23.23 -3.91
C LEU A 204 -11.71 23.49 -4.50
N VAL A 205 -11.66 23.87 -5.76
CA VAL A 205 -10.43 24.18 -6.48
C VAL A 205 -10.46 25.64 -6.97
N GLU A 206 -9.30 26.27 -6.97
CA GLU A 206 -9.14 27.60 -7.57
C GLU A 206 -8.76 27.43 -9.04
N VAL A 207 -9.50 28.11 -9.91
CA VAL A 207 -9.23 28.19 -11.34
C VAL A 207 -8.84 29.63 -11.65
N GLN A 208 -7.69 29.78 -12.33
CA GLN A 208 -7.13 31.06 -12.77
C GLN A 208 -7.11 31.14 -14.30
#